data_139efb295fa1f8c22b98e983073f6c05
#
_entry.id   139efb295fa1f8c22b98e983073f6c05
#
_cell.length_a   1.000
_cell.length_b   1.000
_cell.length_c   1.000
_cell.angle_alpha   90.00
_cell.angle_beta   90.00
_cell.angle_gamma   90.00
#
_symmetry.space_group_name_H-M   'P 1'
#
loop_
_entity.id
_entity.type
_entity.pdbx_description
1 polymer ?
#
loop_
_entity_poly.entity_id
_entity_poly.type
_entity_poly.pdbx_seq_one_letter_code
_entity_poly.pdbx_strand_id
1 'polypeptide(L)'
;MQTNCFHRGRDDAPHPRPQPKFDVPITAAEVKKIFSDCDDFEMRTVRIGLESRLTVCVCWLDGVVAADDVSADILRPLTEGGRLADVTGSREAVRRIEQGAVYSCATRTRTQMDALIADLTKGSAALIFDAQRKAVTFEARTANVRAVSEPTIEKSVSGAKDAFVETLRINTSLVRRRLHTPALKLRQTVVGRQSETTVAVVYLDGIADPARVQRILDRLDTIDEQALLGRGDLEPYLTRRPRALLPQLGQTERPDKFAGALLDGCVGLLVDGLPMGYLLPTTFRLLMHTPEDEAHNYLLASALIVLRYFALALSLTFPALYVAVAMYHQEMIPAKLLLSVIQAKQQVPFSVPAIILFMLIAFELLQEAGLRLPNSIGQTVSIIGALLVGQSAVDAKIVSPVAIIVVALAGIAGYTLPNQELSNAVRLLRLALVLAAALAGLFGILAMLGLVIWYLCTIDSDGVAYMAPFVDSERPALWRTLLRRPQPDNKFRPPEYGSENRRRQR
;
A
#
# COMPACT_ATOMS: atom_id res chain seq x y z
N MET A 1 29.56 33.62 31.87
CA MET A 1 29.04 33.15 30.54
C MET A 1 27.60 32.78 30.73
N GLN A 2 26.70 33.65 30.28
CA GLN A 2 25.25 33.53 30.45
C GLN A 2 24.69 32.72 29.30
N THR A 3 24.06 31.58 29.59
CA THR A 3 23.29 30.78 28.66
C THR A 3 21.89 31.39 28.53
N ASN A 4 21.62 32.02 27.39
CA ASN A 4 20.29 32.48 26.98
C ASN A 4 19.41 31.29 26.64
N CYS A 5 18.51 30.91 27.56
CA CYS A 5 17.35 30.08 27.24
C CYS A 5 16.33 30.90 26.46
N PHE A 6 16.16 30.56 25.18
CA PHE A 6 15.05 31.04 24.35
C PHE A 6 13.72 30.45 24.86
N HIS A 7 13.05 31.17 25.75
CA HIS A 7 11.63 31.00 26.00
C HIS A 7 10.86 31.65 24.86
N ARG A 8 10.48 30.89 23.84
CA ARG A 8 9.38 31.27 22.97
C ARG A 8 8.09 31.11 23.77
N GLY A 9 7.47 32.26 24.13
CA GLY A 9 6.13 32.27 24.66
C GLY A 9 5.17 31.48 23.74
N ARG A 10 4.59 30.45 24.30
CA ARG A 10 3.38 29.84 23.72
C ARG A 10 2.29 30.88 23.89
N ASP A 11 1.78 31.40 22.77
CA ASP A 11 0.50 32.09 22.75
C ASP A 11 -0.58 31.07 23.15
N ASP A 12 -0.97 31.12 24.41
CA ASP A 12 -2.11 30.41 25.00
C ASP A 12 -3.44 31.05 24.56
N ALA A 13 -3.59 31.45 23.30
CA ALA A 13 -4.88 31.78 22.77
C ALA A 13 -5.71 30.48 22.70
N PRO A 14 -6.91 30.43 23.30
CA PRO A 14 -7.74 29.24 23.28
C PRO A 14 -7.97 28.87 21.81
N HIS A 15 -7.53 27.67 21.43
CA HIS A 15 -7.75 27.16 20.09
C HIS A 15 -9.25 27.27 19.75
N PRO A 16 -9.64 27.96 18.68
CA PRO A 16 -11.04 28.04 18.28
C PRO A 16 -11.60 26.63 18.20
N ARG A 17 -12.74 26.39 18.86
CA ARG A 17 -13.43 25.10 18.78
C ARG A 17 -13.61 24.76 17.31
N PRO A 18 -13.25 23.57 16.86
CA PRO A 18 -13.44 23.20 15.46
C PRO A 18 -14.91 23.37 15.13
N GLN A 19 -15.22 24.15 14.08
CA GLN A 19 -16.57 24.26 13.58
C GLN A 19 -17.05 22.87 13.16
N PRO A 20 -18.32 22.52 13.45
CA PRO A 20 -18.88 21.24 13.06
C PRO A 20 -18.75 21.08 11.54
N LYS A 21 -18.27 19.93 11.08
CA LYS A 21 -18.14 19.63 9.64
C LYS A 21 -19.52 19.43 9.01
N PHE A 22 -20.49 18.95 9.81
CA PHE A 22 -21.84 18.64 9.39
C PHE A 22 -22.82 19.36 10.32
N ASP A 23 -23.26 20.55 9.89
CA ASP A 23 -24.29 21.33 10.60
C ASP A 23 -25.69 20.95 10.10
N VAL A 24 -26.01 19.66 10.22
CA VAL A 24 -27.29 19.08 9.81
C VAL A 24 -27.92 18.31 10.97
N PRO A 25 -29.26 18.25 11.07
CA PRO A 25 -29.93 17.48 12.12
C PRO A 25 -29.66 15.99 11.96
N ILE A 26 -29.65 15.27 13.07
CA ILE A 26 -29.54 13.82 13.05
C ILE A 26 -30.85 13.22 12.55
N THR A 27 -30.82 12.73 11.30
CA THR A 27 -31.90 11.97 10.68
C THR A 27 -31.33 10.82 9.88
N ALA A 28 -32.10 9.74 9.72
CA ALA A 28 -31.68 8.57 8.96
C ALA A 28 -31.33 8.94 7.49
N ALA A 29 -32.08 9.87 6.89
CA ALA A 29 -31.86 10.35 5.54
C ALA A 29 -30.50 11.08 5.38
N GLU A 30 -30.15 11.98 6.31
CA GLU A 30 -28.90 12.71 6.28
C GLU A 30 -27.71 11.79 6.56
N VAL A 31 -27.82 10.83 7.50
CA VAL A 31 -26.76 9.84 7.74
C VAL A 31 -26.53 9.00 6.50
N LYS A 32 -27.60 8.51 5.85
CA LYS A 32 -27.49 7.76 4.59
C LYS A 32 -26.83 8.55 3.48
N LYS A 33 -27.09 9.86 3.40
CA LYS A 33 -26.47 10.76 2.42
C LYS A 33 -24.97 10.96 2.69
N ILE A 34 -24.56 11.08 3.95
CA ILE A 34 -23.16 11.23 4.35
C ILE A 34 -22.34 9.94 4.02
N PHE A 35 -22.96 8.78 4.23
CA PHE A 35 -22.36 7.48 3.89
C PHE A 35 -22.78 6.96 2.49
N SER A 36 -23.19 7.83 1.57
CA SER A 36 -23.36 7.46 0.16
C SER A 36 -22.04 6.88 -0.38
N ASP A 37 -22.13 5.93 -1.32
CA ASP A 37 -20.97 5.22 -1.88
C ASP A 37 -20.11 4.47 -0.83
N CYS A 38 -20.71 4.10 0.30
CA CYS A 38 -20.13 3.22 1.31
C CYS A 38 -20.95 1.92 1.36
N ASP A 39 -20.58 0.91 0.58
CA ASP A 39 -21.29 -0.37 0.53
C ASP A 39 -21.10 -1.20 1.80
N ASP A 40 -20.17 -0.81 2.67
CA ASP A 40 -20.01 -1.34 4.02
C ASP A 40 -20.87 -0.64 5.07
N PHE A 41 -21.70 0.34 4.66
CA PHE A 41 -22.62 1.02 5.57
C PHE A 41 -23.98 0.33 5.56
N GLU A 42 -24.32 -0.32 6.68
CA GLU A 42 -25.57 -1.00 6.88
C GLU A 42 -26.59 -0.12 7.62
N MET A 43 -27.81 -0.07 7.11
CA MET A 43 -28.92 0.61 7.75
C MET A 43 -30.17 -0.24 7.70
N ARG A 44 -30.76 -0.51 8.87
CA ARG A 44 -31.99 -1.30 9.01
C ARG A 44 -33.05 -0.54 9.77
N THR A 45 -34.27 -0.60 9.29
CA THR A 45 -35.43 -0.04 9.98
C THR A 45 -36.08 -1.11 10.83
N VAL A 46 -36.19 -0.89 12.14
CA VAL A 46 -36.73 -1.82 13.12
C VAL A 46 -37.94 -1.18 13.79
N ARG A 47 -38.95 -1.99 14.06
CA ARG A 47 -40.12 -1.62 14.87
C ARG A 47 -39.89 -1.98 16.32
N ILE A 48 -40.13 -1.02 17.22
CA ILE A 48 -39.97 -1.22 18.67
C ILE A 48 -41.35 -1.53 19.26
N GLY A 49 -41.42 -2.61 20.09
CA GLY A 49 -42.61 -2.99 20.83
C GLY A 49 -43.63 -3.82 20.03
N LEU A 50 -44.42 -4.61 20.75
CA LEU A 50 -45.43 -5.53 20.17
C LEU A 50 -46.62 -4.80 19.54
N GLU A 51 -47.03 -3.66 20.11
CA GLU A 51 -48.20 -2.89 19.67
C GLU A 51 -47.88 -1.50 19.12
N SER A 52 -46.63 -1.04 19.28
CA SER A 52 -46.27 0.34 18.89
C SER A 52 -45.85 0.45 17.43
N ARG A 53 -46.33 1.52 16.76
CA ARG A 53 -45.94 1.89 15.40
C ARG A 53 -44.59 2.68 15.38
N LEU A 54 -43.80 2.59 16.45
CA LEU A 54 -42.54 3.33 16.54
C LEU A 54 -41.47 2.64 15.69
N THR A 55 -41.05 3.29 14.64
CA THR A 55 -39.94 2.86 13.80
C THR A 55 -38.66 3.61 14.14
N VAL A 56 -37.56 2.85 14.27
CA VAL A 56 -36.22 3.37 14.55
C VAL A 56 -35.25 2.82 13.52
N CYS A 57 -34.31 3.63 13.09
CA CYS A 57 -33.26 3.21 12.18
C CYS A 57 -32.01 2.79 12.98
N VAL A 58 -31.53 1.58 12.75
CA VAL A 58 -30.27 1.06 13.28
C VAL A 58 -29.24 1.16 12.16
N CYS A 59 -28.07 1.73 12.43
CA CYS A 59 -27.00 1.81 11.46
C CYS A 59 -25.62 1.50 12.05
N TRP A 60 -24.76 0.91 11.24
CA TRP A 60 -23.38 0.56 11.59
C TRP A 60 -22.51 0.41 10.34
N LEU A 61 -21.20 0.36 10.54
CA LEU A 61 -20.22 0.01 9.49
C LEU A 61 -19.86 -1.47 9.62
N ASP A 62 -20.15 -2.25 8.58
CA ASP A 62 -19.85 -3.66 8.54
C ASP A 62 -18.33 -3.93 8.59
N GLY A 63 -17.95 -5.01 9.27
CA GLY A 63 -16.54 -5.35 9.49
C GLY A 63 -15.86 -4.57 10.63
N VAL A 64 -16.25 -3.32 10.89
CA VAL A 64 -15.76 -2.53 12.05
C VAL A 64 -16.55 -2.87 13.30
N VAL A 65 -17.84 -3.14 13.11
CA VAL A 65 -18.78 -3.59 14.14
C VAL A 65 -19.01 -5.08 13.98
N ALA A 66 -19.11 -5.80 15.11
CA ALA A 66 -19.49 -7.20 15.13
C ALA A 66 -21.01 -7.33 14.87
N ALA A 67 -21.39 -7.85 13.71
CA ALA A 67 -22.79 -7.99 13.32
C ALA A 67 -23.58 -8.89 14.27
N ASP A 68 -22.93 -9.92 14.83
CA ASP A 68 -23.52 -10.83 15.81
C ASP A 68 -23.86 -10.10 17.11
N ASP A 69 -22.97 -9.22 17.59
CA ASP A 69 -23.22 -8.40 18.78
C ASP A 69 -24.36 -7.40 18.53
N VAL A 70 -24.42 -6.78 17.32
CA VAL A 70 -25.53 -5.92 16.93
C VAL A 70 -26.86 -6.70 16.93
N SER A 71 -26.84 -7.91 16.40
CA SER A 71 -28.03 -8.78 16.36
C SER A 71 -28.48 -9.19 17.74
N ALA A 72 -27.54 -9.66 18.59
CA ALA A 72 -27.85 -10.19 19.92
C ALA A 72 -28.19 -9.08 20.94
N ASP A 73 -27.35 -8.04 20.98
CA ASP A 73 -27.38 -7.04 22.06
C ASP A 73 -28.26 -5.83 21.72
N ILE A 74 -28.49 -5.55 20.42
CA ILE A 74 -29.26 -4.37 20.00
C ILE A 74 -30.57 -4.78 19.32
N LEU A 75 -30.52 -5.59 18.24
CA LEU A 75 -31.70 -5.87 17.44
C LEU A 75 -32.71 -6.76 18.19
N ARG A 76 -32.21 -7.82 18.84
CA ARG A 76 -33.07 -8.76 19.58
C ARG A 76 -33.82 -8.08 20.72
N PRO A 77 -33.22 -7.29 21.64
CA PRO A 77 -33.95 -6.56 22.68
C PRO A 77 -34.98 -5.56 22.14
N LEU A 78 -34.74 -4.99 20.95
CA LEU A 78 -35.67 -4.06 20.31
C LEU A 78 -36.90 -4.77 19.75
N THR A 79 -36.77 -6.00 19.24
CA THR A 79 -37.82 -6.74 18.53
C THR A 79 -38.58 -7.71 19.44
N GLU A 80 -37.92 -8.34 20.41
CA GLU A 80 -38.57 -9.35 21.31
C GLU A 80 -39.37 -8.74 22.43
N GLY A 81 -39.55 -7.43 22.46
CA GLY A 81 -40.53 -6.75 23.29
C GLY A 81 -40.15 -6.46 24.73
N GLY A 82 -39.37 -7.19 25.40
CA GLY A 82 -38.86 -7.02 26.77
C GLY A 82 -39.23 -5.71 27.51
N ARG A 83 -38.26 -4.92 27.92
CA ARG A 83 -38.43 -3.62 28.61
C ARG A 83 -38.99 -2.49 27.71
N LEU A 84 -39.09 -2.74 26.40
CA LEU A 84 -39.59 -1.78 25.40
C LEU A 84 -40.97 -2.15 24.85
N ALA A 85 -41.61 -3.19 25.36
CA ALA A 85 -42.90 -3.68 24.86
C ALA A 85 -44.02 -2.63 24.92
N ASP A 86 -44.08 -1.86 26.01
CA ASP A 86 -45.16 -0.91 26.30
C ASP A 86 -44.83 0.53 25.87
N VAL A 87 -43.76 0.73 25.10
CA VAL A 87 -43.37 2.07 24.72
C VAL A 87 -44.21 2.57 23.55
N THR A 88 -44.94 3.67 23.76
CA THR A 88 -45.81 4.30 22.75
C THR A 88 -45.19 5.52 22.07
N GLY A 89 -44.15 6.09 22.66
CA GLY A 89 -43.53 7.35 22.15
C GLY A 89 -42.00 7.32 22.04
N SER A 90 -41.46 8.03 21.07
CA SER A 90 -40.01 8.07 20.81
C SER A 90 -39.20 8.68 21.97
N ARG A 91 -39.76 9.64 22.73
CA ARG A 91 -39.11 10.21 23.93
C ARG A 91 -38.93 9.20 25.04
N GLU A 92 -39.94 8.39 25.26
CA GLU A 92 -39.94 7.33 26.26
C GLU A 92 -38.98 6.21 25.85
N ALA A 93 -38.98 5.84 24.57
CA ALA A 93 -38.02 4.89 24.00
C ALA A 93 -36.58 5.28 24.29
N VAL A 94 -36.19 6.52 23.93
CA VAL A 94 -34.84 7.03 24.21
C VAL A 94 -34.50 6.97 25.68
N ARG A 95 -35.41 7.42 26.57
CA ARG A 95 -35.18 7.40 28.02
C ARG A 95 -34.97 6.01 28.58
N ARG A 96 -35.79 5.02 28.15
CA ARG A 96 -35.64 3.63 28.61
C ARG A 96 -34.34 2.98 28.06
N ILE A 97 -33.95 3.31 26.84
CA ILE A 97 -32.67 2.84 26.26
C ILE A 97 -31.51 3.43 27.05
N GLU A 98 -31.52 4.74 27.36
CA GLU A 98 -30.54 5.38 28.23
C GLU A 98 -30.45 4.77 29.61
N GLN A 99 -31.56 4.23 30.12
CA GLN A 99 -31.68 3.49 31.41
C GLN A 99 -31.28 2.01 31.32
N GLY A 100 -30.78 1.54 30.17
CA GLY A 100 -30.27 0.18 29.98
C GLY A 100 -31.34 -0.83 29.54
N ALA A 101 -32.38 -0.39 28.83
CA ALA A 101 -33.33 -1.32 28.21
C ALA A 101 -32.71 -2.17 27.09
N VAL A 102 -31.65 -1.67 26.47
CA VAL A 102 -30.82 -2.37 25.49
C VAL A 102 -29.50 -2.75 26.15
N TYR A 103 -29.08 -3.98 25.98
CA TYR A 103 -27.88 -4.53 26.62
C TYR A 103 -26.61 -4.00 25.95
N SER A 104 -25.98 -2.97 26.53
CA SER A 104 -24.65 -2.52 26.12
C SER A 104 -23.95 -1.81 27.27
N CYS A 105 -22.67 -2.10 27.47
CA CYS A 105 -21.86 -1.50 28.53
C CYS A 105 -21.57 0.00 28.33
N ALA A 106 -21.55 0.48 27.09
CA ALA A 106 -21.21 1.87 26.78
C ALA A 106 -22.25 2.48 25.82
N THR A 107 -23.19 3.20 26.41
CA THR A 107 -24.26 3.90 25.69
C THR A 107 -24.01 5.41 25.74
N ARG A 108 -24.15 6.10 24.61
CA ARG A 108 -24.01 7.56 24.53
C ARG A 108 -25.11 8.17 23.67
N THR A 109 -25.78 9.18 24.19
CA THR A 109 -26.77 9.95 23.40
C THR A 109 -26.07 11.07 22.66
N ARG A 110 -26.33 11.17 21.35
CA ARG A 110 -25.76 12.17 20.45
C ARG A 110 -26.86 13.10 19.93
N THR A 111 -26.55 14.40 19.96
CA THR A 111 -27.39 15.47 19.44
C THR A 111 -26.73 16.22 18.29
N GLN A 112 -25.44 16.01 18.05
CA GLN A 112 -24.66 16.60 16.98
C GLN A 112 -24.24 15.53 15.98
N MET A 113 -24.38 15.82 14.69
CA MET A 113 -24.06 14.87 13.62
C MET A 113 -22.58 14.48 13.62
N ASP A 114 -21.66 15.41 13.86
CA ASP A 114 -20.21 15.11 13.93
C ASP A 114 -19.87 14.07 15.02
N ALA A 115 -20.53 14.17 16.17
CA ALA A 115 -20.32 13.23 17.25
C ALA A 115 -20.85 11.83 16.91
N LEU A 116 -21.98 11.76 16.23
CA LEU A 116 -22.55 10.50 15.73
C LEU A 116 -21.62 9.85 14.70
N ILE A 117 -21.16 10.61 13.71
CA ILE A 117 -20.25 10.12 12.66
C ILE A 117 -18.94 9.63 13.28
N ALA A 118 -18.39 10.37 14.26
CA ALA A 118 -17.18 9.97 14.97
C ALA A 118 -17.35 8.63 15.72
N ASP A 119 -18.52 8.39 16.31
CA ASP A 119 -18.81 7.11 16.98
C ASP A 119 -18.96 5.97 15.95
N LEU A 120 -19.74 6.19 14.87
CA LEU A 120 -19.92 5.19 13.81
C LEU A 120 -18.58 4.77 13.17
N THR A 121 -17.75 5.75 12.83
CA THR A 121 -16.44 5.47 12.20
C THR A 121 -15.45 4.80 13.16
N LYS A 122 -15.67 4.88 14.47
CA LYS A 122 -14.88 4.21 15.50
C LYS A 122 -15.38 2.81 15.88
N GLY A 123 -16.47 2.35 15.28
CA GLY A 123 -17.02 1.01 15.52
C GLY A 123 -18.13 0.99 16.56
N SER A 124 -19.00 1.98 16.54
CA SER A 124 -20.25 1.96 17.28
C SER A 124 -21.42 1.69 16.33
N ALA A 125 -22.44 0.99 16.80
CA ALA A 125 -23.75 0.97 16.16
C ALA A 125 -24.61 2.12 16.72
N ALA A 126 -25.50 2.67 15.91
CA ALA A 126 -26.37 3.77 16.33
C ALA A 126 -27.84 3.51 16.07
N LEU A 127 -28.68 3.89 17.02
CA LEU A 127 -30.12 3.97 16.91
C LEU A 127 -30.51 5.44 16.62
N ILE A 128 -31.13 5.71 15.49
CA ILE A 128 -31.52 7.04 15.07
C ILE A 128 -33.01 7.25 15.31
N PHE A 129 -33.34 8.32 16.04
CA PHE A 129 -34.70 8.75 16.34
C PHE A 129 -35.00 10.05 15.58
N ASP A 130 -35.52 9.95 14.37
CA ASP A 130 -35.76 11.08 13.47
C ASP A 130 -36.65 12.16 14.10
N ALA A 131 -37.72 11.77 14.80
CA ALA A 131 -38.66 12.69 15.47
C ALA A 131 -38.00 13.55 16.56
N GLN A 132 -36.90 13.10 17.15
CA GLN A 132 -36.17 13.80 18.20
C GLN A 132 -34.85 14.40 17.72
N ARG A 133 -34.44 14.11 16.49
CA ARG A 133 -33.14 14.50 15.93
C ARG A 133 -31.99 14.09 16.85
N LYS A 134 -32.07 12.88 17.41
CA LYS A 134 -31.09 12.31 18.34
C LYS A 134 -30.71 10.92 17.89
N ALA A 135 -29.52 10.50 18.26
CA ALA A 135 -29.09 9.11 18.13
C ALA A 135 -28.53 8.59 19.46
N VAL A 136 -28.72 7.31 19.71
CA VAL A 136 -28.09 6.59 20.80
C VAL A 136 -27.07 5.64 20.20
N THR A 137 -25.80 5.79 20.58
CA THR A 137 -24.69 4.97 20.07
C THR A 137 -24.29 3.93 21.11
N PHE A 138 -23.96 2.72 20.61
CA PHE A 138 -23.51 1.58 21.39
C PHE A 138 -22.15 1.13 20.89
N GLU A 139 -21.21 0.93 21.78
CA GLU A 139 -19.89 0.41 21.42
C GLU A 139 -20.00 -1.09 21.14
N ALA A 140 -19.79 -1.49 19.89
CA ALA A 140 -19.89 -2.89 19.43
C ALA A 140 -18.70 -3.20 18.49
N ARG A 141 -17.48 -2.87 18.93
CA ARG A 141 -16.27 -3.07 18.13
C ARG A 141 -15.96 -4.54 17.96
N THR A 142 -15.68 -4.92 16.74
CA THR A 142 -15.20 -6.28 16.46
C THR A 142 -13.88 -6.56 17.16
N ALA A 143 -13.86 -7.59 18.01
CA ALA A 143 -12.67 -8.04 18.73
C ALA A 143 -11.73 -8.90 17.87
N ASN A 144 -12.03 -9.10 16.58
CA ASN A 144 -11.26 -9.96 15.66
C ASN A 144 -9.86 -9.40 15.32
N VAL A 145 -9.05 -9.15 16.35
CA VAL A 145 -7.66 -8.72 16.24
C VAL A 145 -6.71 -9.91 16.04
N ARG A 146 -7.14 -11.14 16.41
CA ARG A 146 -6.26 -12.32 16.42
C ARG A 146 -6.04 -12.99 15.05
N ALA A 147 -6.80 -12.65 14.01
CA ALA A 147 -6.66 -13.24 12.68
C ALA A 147 -5.73 -12.44 11.75
N VAL A 148 -5.19 -11.30 12.22
CA VAL A 148 -4.30 -10.46 11.40
C VAL A 148 -2.88 -10.98 11.51
N SER A 149 -2.33 -11.49 10.40
CA SER A 149 -0.95 -11.98 10.30
C SER A 149 0.05 -10.81 10.25
N GLU A 150 1.31 -11.10 10.61
CA GLU A 150 2.41 -10.17 10.33
C GLU A 150 2.75 -10.18 8.83
N PRO A 151 3.19 -9.04 8.27
CA PRO A 151 3.65 -8.96 6.89
C PRO A 151 4.78 -9.96 6.61
N THR A 152 4.64 -10.72 5.53
CA THR A 152 5.63 -11.72 5.13
C THR A 152 6.64 -11.15 4.15
N ILE A 153 6.20 -10.32 3.23
CA ILE A 153 6.99 -9.73 2.15
C ILE A 153 7.51 -8.34 2.54
N GLU A 154 6.62 -7.46 3.04
CA GLU A 154 6.97 -6.08 3.43
C GLU A 154 7.25 -5.97 4.94
N LYS A 155 8.23 -6.72 5.43
CA LYS A 155 8.62 -6.70 6.85
C LYS A 155 9.07 -5.32 7.29
N SER A 156 8.67 -4.89 8.50
CA SER A 156 9.09 -3.63 9.11
C SER A 156 9.52 -3.85 10.55
N VAL A 157 10.63 -3.21 10.92
CA VAL A 157 11.16 -3.25 12.29
C VAL A 157 10.41 -2.25 13.16
N SER A 158 10.14 -1.05 12.64
CA SER A 158 9.55 0.07 13.38
C SER A 158 8.29 0.55 12.68
N GLY A 159 7.17 -0.16 12.82
CA GLY A 159 5.91 0.21 12.20
C GLY A 159 4.78 -0.71 12.60
N ALA A 160 3.63 -0.53 11.96
CA ALA A 160 2.51 -1.43 12.13
C ALA A 160 2.87 -2.83 11.63
N LYS A 161 2.41 -3.84 12.34
CA LYS A 161 2.68 -5.25 12.03
C LYS A 161 1.45 -5.98 11.49
N ASP A 162 0.37 -5.26 11.23
CA ASP A 162 -0.82 -5.80 10.62
C ASP A 162 -0.67 -5.90 9.10
N ALA A 163 -1.15 -7.00 8.52
CA ALA A 163 -1.19 -7.25 7.09
C ALA A 163 -2.62 -7.56 6.64
N PHE A 164 -2.90 -7.38 5.35
CA PHE A 164 -4.12 -7.83 4.72
C PHE A 164 -4.21 -9.36 4.73
N VAL A 165 -5.43 -9.86 4.80
CA VAL A 165 -5.78 -11.29 4.80
C VAL A 165 -6.67 -11.61 3.59
N GLU A 166 -7.04 -12.88 3.41
CA GLU A 166 -7.86 -13.31 2.28
C GLU A 166 -9.29 -12.74 2.32
N THR A 167 -9.81 -12.44 3.51
CA THR A 167 -11.20 -11.99 3.68
C THR A 167 -11.34 -10.49 3.47
N LEU A 168 -12.09 -10.09 2.44
CA LEU A 168 -12.33 -8.69 2.08
C LEU A 168 -12.88 -7.86 3.23
N ARG A 169 -13.85 -8.38 3.98
CA ARG A 169 -14.49 -7.72 5.13
C ARG A 169 -13.48 -7.34 6.22
N ILE A 170 -12.49 -8.19 6.48
CA ILE A 170 -11.41 -7.88 7.43
C ILE A 170 -10.52 -6.78 6.86
N ASN A 171 -10.16 -6.87 5.59
CA ASN A 171 -9.29 -5.90 4.92
C ASN A 171 -9.91 -4.50 4.91
N THR A 172 -11.20 -4.37 4.59
CA THR A 172 -11.90 -3.08 4.64
C THR A 172 -11.93 -2.52 6.06
N SER A 173 -12.12 -3.37 7.07
CA SER A 173 -12.09 -2.96 8.48
C SER A 173 -10.72 -2.44 8.90
N LEU A 174 -9.63 -3.05 8.42
CA LEU A 174 -8.26 -2.59 8.70
C LEU A 174 -8.01 -1.19 8.14
N VAL A 175 -8.52 -0.90 6.93
CA VAL A 175 -8.43 0.45 6.34
C VAL A 175 -9.29 1.44 7.13
N ARG A 176 -10.53 1.08 7.49
CA ARG A 176 -11.42 1.91 8.33
C ARG A 176 -10.81 2.25 9.69
N ARG A 177 -10.11 1.31 10.33
CA ARG A 177 -9.39 1.54 11.60
C ARG A 177 -8.26 2.56 11.49
N ARG A 178 -7.72 2.79 10.31
CA ARG A 178 -6.68 3.80 10.04
C ARG A 178 -7.27 5.15 9.68
N LEU A 179 -8.38 5.15 8.98
CA LEU A 179 -9.01 6.34 8.42
C LEU A 179 -10.44 6.49 8.96
N HIS A 180 -10.58 7.08 10.16
CA HIS A 180 -11.85 7.32 10.82
C HIS A 180 -12.57 8.53 10.21
N THR A 181 -12.98 8.43 8.95
CA THR A 181 -13.66 9.51 8.24
C THR A 181 -14.77 8.97 7.34
N PRO A 182 -15.91 9.67 7.23
CA PRO A 182 -16.98 9.31 6.29
C PRO A 182 -16.59 9.62 4.82
N ALA A 183 -15.53 10.40 4.61
CA ALA A 183 -14.96 10.64 3.28
C ALA A 183 -14.29 9.39 2.69
N LEU A 184 -13.95 8.38 3.51
CA LEU A 184 -13.50 7.10 3.01
C LEU A 184 -14.69 6.38 2.37
N LYS A 185 -14.69 6.30 1.05
CA LYS A 185 -15.71 5.62 0.25
C LYS A 185 -15.24 4.23 -0.13
N LEU A 186 -16.19 3.31 -0.20
CA LEU A 186 -15.94 1.91 -0.51
C LEU A 186 -17.08 1.42 -1.39
N ARG A 187 -16.78 1.22 -2.68
CA ARG A 187 -17.72 0.69 -3.66
C ARG A 187 -17.34 -0.72 -4.04
N GLN A 188 -18.28 -1.63 -3.95
CA GLN A 188 -18.08 -3.03 -4.29
C GLN A 188 -18.65 -3.33 -5.67
N THR A 189 -17.92 -4.13 -6.44
CA THR A 189 -18.39 -4.73 -7.69
C THR A 189 -18.00 -6.20 -7.70
N VAL A 190 -18.69 -6.99 -8.49
CA VAL A 190 -18.45 -8.43 -8.61
C VAL A 190 -17.81 -8.70 -9.97
N VAL A 191 -16.68 -9.40 -9.98
CA VAL A 191 -15.91 -9.71 -11.18
C VAL A 191 -15.73 -11.22 -11.31
N GLY A 192 -15.77 -11.72 -12.54
CA GLY A 192 -15.62 -13.14 -12.84
C GLY A 192 -16.97 -13.86 -13.01
N ARG A 193 -17.12 -14.56 -14.15
CA ARG A 193 -18.38 -15.26 -14.48
C ARG A 193 -18.69 -16.46 -13.58
N GLN A 194 -17.68 -17.11 -13.04
CA GLN A 194 -17.82 -18.30 -12.20
C GLN A 194 -17.34 -18.08 -10.77
N SER A 195 -16.32 -17.23 -10.58
CA SER A 195 -15.80 -16.96 -9.24
C SER A 195 -16.66 -15.97 -8.48
N GLU A 196 -17.41 -15.09 -9.16
CA GLU A 196 -18.20 -14.01 -8.57
C GLU A 196 -17.41 -13.26 -7.46
N THR A 197 -16.14 -12.96 -7.74
CA THR A 197 -15.21 -12.39 -6.77
C THR A 197 -15.57 -10.94 -6.49
N THR A 198 -15.78 -10.60 -5.24
CA THR A 198 -16.06 -9.22 -4.83
C THR A 198 -14.77 -8.39 -4.84
N VAL A 199 -14.80 -7.27 -5.53
CA VAL A 199 -13.73 -6.27 -5.56
C VAL A 199 -14.23 -4.97 -4.95
N ALA A 200 -13.56 -4.49 -3.92
CA ALA A 200 -13.85 -3.21 -3.30
C ALA A 200 -12.91 -2.12 -3.83
N VAL A 201 -13.48 -1.07 -4.43
CA VAL A 201 -12.80 0.15 -4.82
C VAL A 201 -12.85 1.12 -3.65
N VAL A 202 -11.68 1.46 -3.11
CA VAL A 202 -11.54 2.27 -1.89
C VAL A 202 -10.85 3.59 -2.23
N TYR A 203 -11.47 4.72 -1.85
CA TYR A 203 -10.92 6.04 -2.13
C TYR A 203 -11.36 7.07 -1.10
N LEU A 204 -10.68 8.22 -1.07
CA LEU A 204 -11.06 9.35 -0.22
C LEU A 204 -11.76 10.41 -1.07
N ASP A 205 -13.03 10.62 -0.80
CA ASP A 205 -13.84 11.67 -1.41
C ASP A 205 -13.28 13.07 -1.09
N GLY A 206 -13.24 13.96 -2.09
CA GLY A 206 -12.61 15.28 -2.01
C GLY A 206 -11.07 15.25 -2.02
N ILE A 207 -10.43 14.07 -2.20
CA ILE A 207 -8.98 13.93 -2.37
C ILE A 207 -8.66 13.20 -3.67
N ALA A 208 -9.23 12.01 -3.88
CA ALA A 208 -9.06 11.26 -5.12
C ALA A 208 -9.77 11.96 -6.28
N ASP A 209 -9.20 11.88 -7.48
CA ASP A 209 -9.83 12.38 -8.70
C ASP A 209 -11.09 11.55 -9.03
N PRO A 210 -12.29 12.13 -9.03
CA PRO A 210 -13.54 11.41 -9.30
C PRO A 210 -13.56 10.75 -10.68
N ALA A 211 -12.95 11.40 -11.68
CA ALA A 211 -12.87 10.85 -13.03
C ALA A 211 -12.02 9.58 -13.07
N ARG A 212 -10.97 9.49 -12.22
CA ARG A 212 -10.17 8.28 -12.05
C ARG A 212 -10.98 7.16 -11.41
N VAL A 213 -11.68 7.47 -10.33
CA VAL A 213 -12.54 6.50 -9.64
C VAL A 213 -13.53 5.88 -10.62
N GLN A 214 -14.22 6.72 -11.40
CA GLN A 214 -15.20 6.24 -12.38
C GLN A 214 -14.55 5.39 -13.47
N ARG A 215 -13.41 5.81 -14.03
CA ARG A 215 -12.67 4.99 -15.01
C ARG A 215 -12.28 3.62 -14.49
N ILE A 216 -11.88 3.52 -13.21
CA ILE A 216 -11.52 2.24 -12.61
C ILE A 216 -12.76 1.35 -12.48
N LEU A 217 -13.88 1.90 -12.02
CA LEU A 217 -15.15 1.17 -11.94
C LEU A 217 -15.60 0.68 -13.31
N ASP A 218 -15.61 1.57 -14.32
CA ASP A 218 -15.99 1.22 -15.68
C ASP A 218 -15.12 0.09 -16.26
N ARG A 219 -13.81 0.10 -15.95
CA ARG A 219 -12.91 -0.97 -16.37
C ARG A 219 -13.15 -2.29 -15.65
N LEU A 220 -13.43 -2.25 -14.35
CA LEU A 220 -13.78 -3.46 -13.58
C LEU A 220 -15.05 -4.11 -14.16
N ASP A 221 -16.04 -3.31 -14.55
CA ASP A 221 -17.28 -3.80 -15.16
C ASP A 221 -17.07 -4.39 -16.57
N THR A 222 -15.94 -4.07 -17.23
CA THR A 222 -15.59 -4.65 -18.54
C THR A 222 -14.81 -5.96 -18.44
N ILE A 223 -14.42 -6.41 -17.26
CA ILE A 223 -13.65 -7.65 -17.09
C ILE A 223 -14.55 -8.86 -17.36
N ASP A 224 -14.24 -9.57 -18.43
CA ASP A 224 -14.96 -10.75 -18.89
C ASP A 224 -14.11 -12.02 -18.71
N GLU A 225 -13.66 -12.26 -17.48
CA GLU A 225 -12.89 -13.46 -17.11
C GLU A 225 -13.78 -14.50 -16.42
N GLN A 226 -13.36 -15.76 -16.46
CA GLN A 226 -14.06 -16.82 -15.73
C GLN A 226 -13.87 -16.68 -14.21
N ALA A 227 -12.66 -16.36 -13.81
CA ALA A 227 -12.30 -16.20 -12.39
C ALA A 227 -11.20 -15.17 -12.23
N LEU A 228 -11.23 -14.45 -11.11
CA LEU A 228 -10.20 -13.53 -10.67
C LEU A 228 -9.40 -14.21 -9.55
N LEU A 229 -8.28 -14.83 -9.88
CA LEU A 229 -7.47 -15.64 -8.99
C LEU A 229 -6.21 -14.91 -8.51
N GLY A 230 -5.79 -13.88 -9.22
CA GLY A 230 -4.57 -13.17 -8.90
C GLY A 230 -4.44 -11.81 -9.57
N ARG A 231 -3.35 -11.12 -9.27
CA ARG A 231 -3.02 -9.83 -9.87
C ARG A 231 -2.96 -9.90 -11.41
N GLY A 232 -2.44 -11.02 -11.95
CA GLY A 232 -2.28 -11.21 -13.38
C GLY A 232 -3.59 -11.12 -14.17
N ASP A 233 -4.72 -11.44 -13.53
CA ASP A 233 -6.05 -11.39 -14.11
C ASP A 233 -6.66 -9.97 -14.03
N LEU A 234 -6.17 -9.14 -13.10
CA LEU A 234 -6.69 -7.80 -12.85
C LEU A 234 -5.89 -6.70 -13.58
N GLU A 235 -4.55 -6.77 -13.52
CA GLU A 235 -3.66 -5.71 -14.02
C GLU A 235 -3.86 -5.39 -15.53
N PRO A 236 -4.03 -6.37 -16.43
CA PRO A 236 -4.19 -6.09 -17.85
C PRO A 236 -5.40 -5.21 -18.20
N TYR A 237 -6.48 -5.32 -17.43
CA TYR A 237 -7.71 -4.53 -17.64
C TYR A 237 -7.61 -3.12 -17.04
N LEU A 238 -6.88 -2.99 -15.95
CA LEU A 238 -6.72 -1.71 -15.25
C LEU A 238 -5.63 -0.81 -15.84
N THR A 239 -4.73 -1.38 -16.62
CA THR A 239 -3.57 -0.66 -17.15
C THR A 239 -3.71 -0.37 -18.65
N ARG A 240 -3.10 0.73 -19.13
CA ARG A 240 -3.09 1.05 -20.56
C ARG A 240 -2.12 0.18 -21.36
N ARG A 241 -1.11 -0.39 -20.72
CA ARG A 241 -0.07 -1.21 -21.36
C ARG A 241 0.05 -2.56 -20.65
N PRO A 242 -0.84 -3.52 -20.96
CA PRO A 242 -0.88 -4.82 -20.28
C PRO A 242 0.39 -5.67 -20.46
N ARG A 243 1.21 -5.36 -21.47
CA ARG A 243 2.48 -6.07 -21.75
C ARG A 243 3.71 -5.33 -21.25
N ALA A 244 3.56 -4.36 -20.37
CA ALA A 244 4.72 -3.66 -19.81
C ALA A 244 5.52 -4.59 -18.89
N LEU A 245 6.85 -4.50 -19.00
CA LEU A 245 7.76 -5.24 -18.12
C LEU A 245 7.69 -4.74 -16.67
N LEU A 246 7.43 -3.45 -16.50
CA LEU A 246 7.38 -2.81 -15.18
C LEU A 246 5.97 -2.82 -14.61
N PRO A 247 5.81 -3.01 -13.30
CA PRO A 247 4.51 -3.06 -12.64
C PRO A 247 3.80 -1.70 -12.74
N GLN A 248 2.60 -1.68 -13.29
CA GLN A 248 1.75 -0.49 -13.38
C GLN A 248 0.66 -0.47 -12.32
N LEU A 249 0.43 -1.59 -11.66
CA LEU A 249 -0.46 -1.74 -10.52
C LEU A 249 0.41 -1.90 -9.25
N GLY A 250 0.37 -0.92 -8.36
CA GLY A 250 1.05 -1.01 -7.07
C GLY A 250 0.40 -2.09 -6.22
N GLN A 251 1.19 -2.82 -5.44
CA GLN A 251 0.67 -3.80 -4.49
C GLN A 251 1.32 -3.63 -3.13
N THR A 252 0.54 -3.94 -2.09
CA THR A 252 1.03 -3.95 -0.71
C THR A 252 0.21 -4.91 0.14
N GLU A 253 0.86 -5.62 1.05
CA GLU A 253 0.18 -6.39 2.09
C GLU A 253 -0.12 -5.55 3.35
N ARG A 254 0.32 -4.28 3.37
CA ARG A 254 0.27 -3.41 4.55
C ARG A 254 -0.88 -2.39 4.50
N PRO A 255 -1.82 -2.44 5.46
CA PRO A 255 -2.90 -1.45 5.54
C PRO A 255 -2.43 -0.01 5.79
N ASP A 256 -1.26 0.20 6.44
CA ASP A 256 -0.71 1.54 6.67
C ASP A 256 -0.20 2.19 5.37
N LYS A 257 0.53 1.43 4.53
CA LYS A 257 0.97 1.88 3.20
C LYS A 257 -0.22 2.18 2.29
N PHE A 258 -1.21 1.29 2.31
CA PHE A 258 -2.45 1.45 1.56
C PHE A 258 -3.19 2.74 1.96
N ALA A 259 -3.43 2.94 3.26
CA ALA A 259 -4.06 4.14 3.79
C ALA A 259 -3.25 5.43 3.49
N GLY A 260 -1.92 5.38 3.57
CA GLY A 260 -1.03 6.47 3.19
C GLY A 260 -1.18 6.87 1.72
N ALA A 261 -1.26 5.89 0.81
CA ALA A 261 -1.49 6.14 -0.61
C ALA A 261 -2.87 6.76 -0.89
N LEU A 262 -3.94 6.32 -0.19
CA LEU A 262 -5.27 6.94 -0.28
C LEU A 262 -5.24 8.40 0.18
N LEU A 263 -4.50 8.71 1.25
CA LEU A 263 -4.33 10.10 1.72
C LEU A 263 -3.57 10.98 0.72
N ASP A 264 -2.75 10.41 -0.13
CA ASP A 264 -2.02 11.12 -1.18
C ASP A 264 -2.86 11.29 -2.48
N GLY A 265 -4.01 10.61 -2.59
CA GLY A 265 -4.95 10.73 -3.73
C GLY A 265 -4.96 9.52 -4.68
N CYS A 266 -4.35 8.41 -4.28
CA CYS A 266 -4.50 7.15 -4.99
C CYS A 266 -5.88 6.52 -4.73
N VAL A 267 -6.30 5.67 -5.65
CA VAL A 267 -7.45 4.77 -5.50
C VAL A 267 -6.91 3.39 -5.18
N GLY A 268 -7.47 2.75 -4.17
CA GLY A 268 -7.10 1.41 -3.75
C GLY A 268 -8.13 0.38 -4.19
N LEU A 269 -7.68 -0.85 -4.41
CA LEU A 269 -8.52 -2.00 -4.69
C LEU A 269 -8.21 -3.09 -3.68
N LEU A 270 -9.25 -3.69 -3.12
CA LEU A 270 -9.16 -4.87 -2.28
C LEU A 270 -10.00 -5.97 -2.95
N VAL A 271 -9.44 -7.14 -3.08
CA VAL A 271 -10.06 -8.29 -3.77
C VAL A 271 -10.30 -9.38 -2.75
N ASP A 272 -11.49 -9.94 -2.74
CA ASP A 272 -11.81 -11.08 -1.88
C ASP A 272 -10.99 -12.30 -2.29
N GLY A 273 -10.46 -13.03 -1.33
CA GLY A 273 -9.55 -14.16 -1.57
C GLY A 273 -8.08 -13.78 -1.77
N LEU A 274 -7.72 -12.48 -1.86
CA LEU A 274 -6.34 -12.05 -2.03
C LEU A 274 -5.85 -11.20 -0.85
N PRO A 275 -4.74 -11.60 -0.18
CA PRO A 275 -4.19 -10.88 0.99
C PRO A 275 -3.35 -9.66 0.58
N MET A 276 -3.80 -8.91 -0.43
CA MET A 276 -3.08 -7.77 -0.98
C MET A 276 -4.03 -6.61 -1.27
N GLY A 277 -3.56 -5.39 -1.03
CA GLY A 277 -4.18 -4.17 -1.54
C GLY A 277 -3.47 -3.68 -2.78
N TYR A 278 -4.23 -3.30 -3.80
CA TYR A 278 -3.72 -2.76 -5.06
C TYR A 278 -3.94 -1.26 -5.12
N LEU A 279 -3.03 -0.52 -5.75
CA LEU A 279 -3.01 0.94 -5.76
C LEU A 279 -2.87 1.48 -7.18
N LEU A 280 -3.68 2.47 -7.53
CA LEU A 280 -3.65 3.22 -8.78
C LEU A 280 -3.77 4.74 -8.48
N PRO A 281 -3.03 5.59 -9.20
CA PRO A 281 -1.95 5.28 -10.14
C PRO A 281 -0.69 4.83 -9.42
N THR A 282 0.13 4.05 -10.12
CA THR A 282 1.42 3.61 -9.63
C THR A 282 2.52 4.45 -10.25
N THR A 283 3.37 5.03 -9.42
CA THR A 283 4.55 5.77 -9.84
C THR A 283 5.82 5.05 -9.40
N PHE A 284 6.92 5.29 -10.09
CA PHE A 284 8.23 4.75 -9.72
C PHE A 284 8.61 5.12 -8.28
N ARG A 285 8.23 6.32 -7.85
CA ARG A 285 8.40 6.78 -6.47
C ARG A 285 7.67 5.87 -5.48
N LEU A 286 6.39 5.53 -5.73
CA LEU A 286 5.59 4.67 -4.84
C LEU A 286 6.23 3.31 -4.63
N LEU A 287 6.89 2.76 -5.66
CA LEU A 287 7.58 1.47 -5.61
C LEU A 287 8.92 1.52 -4.86
N MET A 288 9.57 2.70 -4.79
CA MET A 288 10.87 2.88 -4.13
C MET A 288 10.77 3.32 -2.66
N HIS A 289 9.58 3.76 -2.20
CA HIS A 289 9.34 4.20 -0.83
C HIS A 289 8.65 3.11 -0.01
N THR A 290 9.02 3.03 1.28
CA THR A 290 8.44 2.11 2.25
C THR A 290 7.76 2.87 3.38
N PRO A 291 6.76 2.29 4.06
CA PRO A 291 6.18 2.89 5.27
C PRO A 291 7.21 3.08 6.40
N GLU A 292 8.26 2.26 6.41
CA GLU A 292 9.33 2.36 7.39
C GLU A 292 10.11 3.69 7.27
N ASP A 293 10.19 4.25 6.06
CA ASP A 293 10.77 5.58 5.85
C ASP A 293 10.00 6.65 6.63
N GLU A 294 8.68 6.44 6.86
CA GLU A 294 7.88 7.36 7.67
C GLU A 294 8.10 7.19 9.18
N ALA A 295 8.52 6.02 9.63
CA ALA A 295 8.80 5.73 11.03
C ALA A 295 10.17 6.26 11.49
N HIS A 296 11.11 6.45 10.56
CA HIS A 296 12.45 6.93 10.88
C HIS A 296 12.57 8.46 10.93
N ASN A 297 13.66 8.93 11.58
CA ASN A 297 14.06 10.33 11.49
C ASN A 297 14.30 10.71 10.01
N TYR A 298 13.94 11.96 9.63
CA TYR A 298 14.02 12.45 8.26
C TYR A 298 15.42 12.34 7.63
N LEU A 299 16.51 12.49 8.41
CA LEU A 299 17.89 12.35 7.94
C LEU A 299 18.20 10.89 7.60
N LEU A 300 17.88 9.95 8.50
CA LEU A 300 18.09 8.53 8.27
C LEU A 300 17.23 8.02 7.12
N ALA A 301 15.96 8.39 7.07
CA ALA A 301 15.06 8.04 5.97
C ALA A 301 15.60 8.56 4.62
N SER A 302 16.09 9.81 4.57
CA SER A 302 16.70 10.37 3.36
C SER A 302 17.94 9.60 2.92
N ALA A 303 18.81 9.24 3.86
CA ALA A 303 20.01 8.44 3.57
C ALA A 303 19.64 7.05 3.00
N LEU A 304 18.63 6.39 3.60
CA LEU A 304 18.16 5.08 3.13
C LEU A 304 17.51 5.15 1.75
N ILE A 305 16.72 6.20 1.48
CA ILE A 305 16.13 6.43 0.16
C ILE A 305 17.23 6.61 -0.90
N VAL A 306 18.22 7.47 -0.64
CA VAL A 306 19.35 7.67 -1.55
C VAL A 306 20.12 6.37 -1.77
N LEU A 307 20.36 5.61 -0.70
CA LEU A 307 21.02 4.30 -0.77
C LEU A 307 20.25 3.32 -1.69
N ARG A 308 18.90 3.29 -1.61
CA ARG A 308 18.08 2.43 -2.49
C ARG A 308 18.20 2.82 -3.97
N TYR A 309 18.18 4.11 -4.29
CA TYR A 309 18.39 4.56 -5.67
C TYR A 309 19.81 4.23 -6.17
N PHE A 310 20.82 4.40 -5.32
CA PHE A 310 22.17 3.96 -5.62
C PHE A 310 22.27 2.45 -5.84
N ALA A 311 21.65 1.66 -4.95
CA ALA A 311 21.61 0.20 -5.06
C ALA A 311 20.89 -0.26 -6.33
N LEU A 312 19.79 0.40 -6.73
CA LEU A 312 19.14 0.14 -8.00
C LEU A 312 20.10 0.35 -9.18
N ALA A 313 20.78 1.50 -9.23
CA ALA A 313 21.74 1.79 -10.28
C ALA A 313 22.90 0.77 -10.28
N LEU A 314 23.41 0.41 -9.11
CA LEU A 314 24.47 -0.59 -8.94
C LEU A 314 24.01 -1.97 -9.41
N SER A 315 22.84 -2.43 -8.96
CA SER A 315 22.28 -3.74 -9.34
C SER A 315 22.10 -3.86 -10.84
N LEU A 316 21.65 -2.77 -11.50
CA LEU A 316 21.37 -2.75 -12.92
C LEU A 316 22.64 -2.68 -13.77
N THR A 317 23.58 -1.79 -13.42
CA THR A 317 24.70 -1.42 -14.32
C THR A 317 26.01 -2.13 -13.99
N PHE A 318 26.25 -2.54 -12.74
CA PHE A 318 27.58 -2.98 -12.31
C PHE A 318 28.11 -4.22 -13.05
N PRO A 319 27.30 -5.29 -13.29
CA PRO A 319 27.77 -6.44 -14.08
C PRO A 319 28.08 -6.07 -15.53
N ALA A 320 27.25 -5.22 -16.14
CA ALA A 320 27.47 -4.75 -17.50
C ALA A 320 28.72 -3.87 -17.59
N LEU A 321 28.93 -2.98 -16.62
CA LEU A 321 30.12 -2.12 -16.54
C LEU A 321 31.41 -2.98 -16.43
N TYR A 322 31.38 -4.00 -15.59
CA TYR A 322 32.53 -4.92 -15.49
C TYR A 322 32.83 -5.61 -16.83
N VAL A 323 31.82 -6.08 -17.55
CA VAL A 323 31.99 -6.69 -18.88
C VAL A 323 32.58 -5.69 -19.87
N ALA A 324 32.02 -4.47 -19.93
CA ALA A 324 32.50 -3.43 -20.85
C ALA A 324 33.95 -3.02 -20.58
N VAL A 325 34.30 -2.82 -19.31
CA VAL A 325 35.66 -2.40 -18.91
C VAL A 325 36.66 -3.54 -19.10
N ALA A 326 36.32 -4.77 -18.74
CA ALA A 326 37.20 -5.92 -18.86
C ALA A 326 37.48 -6.36 -20.32
N MET A 327 36.57 -6.02 -21.25
CA MET A 327 36.70 -6.41 -22.66
C MET A 327 37.21 -5.28 -23.58
N TYR A 328 36.63 -4.09 -23.41
CA TYR A 328 36.82 -3.01 -24.39
C TYR A 328 37.62 -1.82 -23.84
N HIS A 329 37.63 -1.60 -22.51
CA HIS A 329 38.20 -0.40 -21.91
C HIS A 329 39.13 -0.72 -20.75
N GLN A 330 40.11 -1.63 -21.00
CA GLN A 330 41.05 -2.11 -19.98
C GLN A 330 41.94 -0.99 -19.43
N GLU A 331 42.17 0.04 -20.20
CA GLU A 331 42.92 1.26 -19.83
C GLU A 331 42.29 2.05 -18.67
N MET A 332 40.99 1.84 -18.39
CA MET A 332 40.29 2.45 -17.24
C MET A 332 40.62 1.78 -15.91
N ILE A 333 41.23 0.60 -15.94
CA ILE A 333 41.56 -0.15 -14.73
C ILE A 333 42.95 0.25 -14.26
N PRO A 334 43.17 0.58 -12.96
CA PRO A 334 44.50 0.82 -12.42
C PRO A 334 45.43 -0.36 -12.70
N ALA A 335 46.68 -0.10 -13.16
CA ALA A 335 47.59 -1.12 -13.67
C ALA A 335 47.78 -2.34 -12.73
N LYS A 336 47.87 -2.11 -11.41
CA LYS A 336 48.01 -3.20 -10.43
C LYS A 336 46.76 -4.12 -10.40
N LEU A 337 45.59 -3.53 -10.49
CA LEU A 337 44.33 -4.29 -10.51
C LEU A 337 44.15 -4.99 -11.87
N LEU A 338 44.53 -4.32 -12.97
CA LEU A 338 44.46 -4.91 -14.30
C LEU A 338 45.30 -6.20 -14.39
N LEU A 339 46.53 -6.21 -13.85
CA LEU A 339 47.37 -7.39 -13.83
C LEU A 339 46.69 -8.55 -13.07
N SER A 340 46.07 -8.27 -11.92
CA SER A 340 45.33 -9.27 -11.16
C SER A 340 44.12 -9.82 -11.92
N VAL A 341 43.38 -8.96 -12.62
CA VAL A 341 42.23 -9.36 -13.45
C VAL A 341 42.68 -10.21 -14.64
N ILE A 342 43.80 -9.83 -15.31
CA ILE A 342 44.36 -10.60 -16.43
C ILE A 342 44.82 -11.98 -15.96
N GLN A 343 45.55 -12.08 -14.84
CA GLN A 343 45.99 -13.33 -14.29
C GLN A 343 44.82 -14.24 -13.94
N ALA A 344 43.77 -13.70 -13.30
CA ALA A 344 42.58 -14.47 -12.96
C ALA A 344 41.82 -14.92 -14.23
N LYS A 345 41.84 -14.14 -15.31
CA LYS A 345 41.18 -14.46 -16.59
C LYS A 345 41.95 -15.54 -17.37
N GLN A 346 43.28 -15.50 -17.36
CA GLN A 346 44.12 -16.50 -18.08
C GLN A 346 43.86 -17.94 -17.65
N GLN A 347 43.43 -18.16 -16.42
CA GLN A 347 43.13 -19.47 -15.88
C GLN A 347 41.73 -20.01 -16.23
N VAL A 348 40.86 -19.17 -16.82
CA VAL A 348 39.48 -19.55 -17.10
C VAL A 348 39.24 -19.63 -18.61
N PRO A 349 38.67 -20.77 -19.12
CA PRO A 349 38.54 -21.01 -20.56
C PRO A 349 37.40 -20.20 -21.23
N PHE A 350 36.54 -19.54 -20.46
CA PHE A 350 35.37 -18.85 -20.95
C PHE A 350 35.60 -17.32 -21.09
N SER A 351 34.84 -16.68 -21.98
CA SER A 351 34.85 -15.23 -22.14
C SER A 351 34.18 -14.54 -20.94
N VAL A 352 34.58 -13.31 -20.60
CA VAL A 352 34.02 -12.56 -19.47
C VAL A 352 32.48 -12.44 -19.54
N PRO A 353 31.84 -12.09 -20.68
CA PRO A 353 30.38 -12.06 -20.77
C PRO A 353 29.75 -13.41 -20.48
N ALA A 354 30.33 -14.51 -21.01
CA ALA A 354 29.79 -15.85 -20.78
C ALA A 354 29.82 -16.21 -19.29
N ILE A 355 30.91 -15.88 -18.59
CA ILE A 355 31.05 -16.10 -17.14
C ILE A 355 29.97 -15.29 -16.38
N ILE A 356 29.85 -13.99 -16.68
CA ILE A 356 28.89 -13.13 -15.99
C ILE A 356 27.45 -13.57 -16.25
N LEU A 357 27.07 -13.90 -17.49
CA LEU A 357 25.75 -14.42 -17.82
C LEU A 357 25.46 -15.75 -17.11
N PHE A 358 26.41 -16.68 -17.15
CA PHE A 358 26.28 -17.95 -16.44
C PHE A 358 26.07 -17.73 -14.93
N MET A 359 26.87 -16.87 -14.30
CA MET A 359 26.74 -16.57 -12.87
C MET A 359 25.42 -15.86 -12.54
N LEU A 360 24.95 -14.96 -13.38
CA LEU A 360 23.64 -14.31 -13.19
C LEU A 360 22.52 -15.33 -13.27
N ILE A 361 22.53 -16.22 -14.26
CA ILE A 361 21.54 -17.30 -14.40
C ILE A 361 21.60 -18.25 -13.22
N ALA A 362 22.78 -18.67 -12.79
CA ALA A 362 22.96 -19.54 -11.63
C ALA A 362 22.41 -18.87 -10.34
N PHE A 363 22.64 -17.58 -10.19
CA PHE A 363 22.09 -16.80 -9.08
C PHE A 363 20.56 -16.71 -9.12
N GLU A 364 19.96 -16.51 -10.31
CA GLU A 364 18.51 -16.52 -10.46
C GLU A 364 17.90 -17.90 -10.14
N LEU A 365 18.54 -18.99 -10.58
CA LEU A 365 18.12 -20.36 -10.23
C LEU A 365 18.18 -20.60 -8.71
N LEU A 366 19.24 -20.10 -8.06
CA LEU A 366 19.37 -20.22 -6.61
C LEU A 366 18.26 -19.44 -5.87
N GLN A 367 17.91 -18.25 -6.35
CA GLN A 367 16.82 -17.44 -5.80
C GLN A 367 15.46 -18.12 -5.98
N GLU A 368 15.16 -18.59 -7.20
CA GLU A 368 13.90 -19.28 -7.48
C GLU A 368 13.74 -20.55 -6.64
N ALA A 369 14.82 -21.32 -6.49
CA ALA A 369 14.85 -22.48 -5.61
C ALA A 369 14.61 -22.08 -4.14
N GLY A 370 15.25 -20.99 -3.69
CA GLY A 370 15.09 -20.48 -2.32
C GLY A 370 13.66 -20.09 -1.96
N LEU A 371 12.90 -19.56 -2.92
CA LEU A 371 11.48 -19.20 -2.71
C LEU A 371 10.56 -20.42 -2.54
N ARG A 372 10.94 -21.57 -3.11
CA ARG A 372 10.14 -22.81 -3.08
C ARG A 372 10.46 -23.73 -1.93
N LEU A 373 11.58 -23.52 -1.24
CA LEU A 373 12.00 -24.34 -0.11
C LEU A 373 11.34 -23.87 1.20
N PRO A 374 11.00 -24.82 2.11
CA PRO A 374 10.56 -24.46 3.46
C PRO A 374 11.60 -23.55 4.15
N ASN A 375 11.14 -22.55 4.89
CA ASN A 375 11.99 -21.50 5.50
C ASN A 375 13.19 -22.06 6.30
N SER A 376 13.01 -23.18 7.00
CA SER A 376 14.06 -23.83 7.80
C SER A 376 15.18 -24.44 6.96
N ILE A 377 14.87 -24.92 5.75
CA ILE A 377 15.81 -25.58 4.85
C ILE A 377 16.36 -24.57 3.83
N GLY A 378 15.51 -23.67 3.34
CA GLY A 378 15.86 -22.71 2.29
C GLY A 378 17.04 -21.81 2.66
N GLN A 379 17.12 -21.35 3.90
CA GLN A 379 18.24 -20.52 4.37
C GLN A 379 19.56 -21.30 4.39
N THR A 380 19.54 -22.53 4.89
CA THR A 380 20.73 -23.40 4.94
C THR A 380 21.20 -23.77 3.55
N VAL A 381 20.29 -24.18 2.66
CA VAL A 381 20.62 -24.54 1.27
C VAL A 381 21.13 -23.34 0.49
N SER A 382 20.57 -22.15 0.70
CA SER A 382 21.04 -20.92 0.04
C SER A 382 22.48 -20.57 0.46
N ILE A 383 22.81 -20.67 1.74
CA ILE A 383 24.16 -20.35 2.25
C ILE A 383 25.17 -21.41 1.75
N ILE A 384 24.86 -22.70 1.93
CA ILE A 384 25.75 -23.79 1.50
C ILE A 384 25.88 -23.81 -0.02
N GLY A 385 24.76 -23.65 -0.76
CA GLY A 385 24.78 -23.63 -2.22
C GLY A 385 25.62 -22.47 -2.77
N ALA A 386 25.45 -21.25 -2.25
CA ALA A 386 26.23 -20.09 -2.68
C ALA A 386 27.72 -20.25 -2.36
N LEU A 387 28.06 -20.75 -1.16
CA LEU A 387 29.44 -20.93 -0.73
C LEU A 387 30.13 -22.08 -1.48
N LEU A 388 29.51 -23.25 -1.52
CA LEU A 388 30.11 -24.45 -2.18
C LEU A 388 30.18 -24.25 -3.68
N VAL A 389 29.11 -23.82 -4.33
CA VAL A 389 29.11 -23.59 -5.78
C VAL A 389 30.09 -22.47 -6.15
N GLY A 390 30.11 -21.37 -5.39
CA GLY A 390 31.04 -20.27 -5.62
C GLY A 390 32.50 -20.67 -5.46
N GLN A 391 32.89 -21.32 -4.36
CA GLN A 391 34.26 -21.79 -4.14
C GLN A 391 34.67 -22.87 -5.14
N SER A 392 33.84 -23.90 -5.32
CA SER A 392 34.15 -24.97 -6.27
C SER A 392 34.29 -24.47 -7.71
N ALA A 393 33.51 -23.48 -8.12
CA ALA A 393 33.62 -22.88 -9.45
C ALA A 393 34.93 -22.09 -9.64
N VAL A 394 35.44 -21.45 -8.59
CA VAL A 394 36.76 -20.79 -8.58
C VAL A 394 37.89 -21.83 -8.57
N ASP A 395 37.84 -22.82 -7.71
CA ASP A 395 38.85 -23.86 -7.57
C ASP A 395 38.96 -24.68 -8.85
N ALA A 396 37.86 -24.97 -9.51
CA ALA A 396 37.79 -25.61 -10.81
C ALA A 396 38.17 -24.67 -11.98
N LYS A 397 38.49 -23.39 -11.71
CA LYS A 397 38.87 -22.39 -12.72
C LYS A 397 37.79 -22.18 -13.79
N ILE A 398 36.51 -22.36 -13.45
CA ILE A 398 35.37 -22.14 -14.33
C ILE A 398 34.99 -20.67 -14.30
N VAL A 399 35.11 -20.00 -13.13
CA VAL A 399 34.74 -18.60 -12.89
C VAL A 399 35.91 -17.87 -12.21
N SER A 400 36.09 -16.59 -12.57
CA SER A 400 37.08 -15.76 -11.87
C SER A 400 36.50 -15.21 -10.55
N PRO A 401 37.33 -15.06 -9.49
CA PRO A 401 36.91 -14.51 -8.21
C PRO A 401 36.26 -13.12 -8.35
N VAL A 402 36.76 -12.28 -9.27
CA VAL A 402 36.25 -10.93 -9.51
C VAL A 402 34.80 -10.98 -10.06
N ALA A 403 34.51 -11.93 -10.95
CA ALA A 403 33.16 -12.10 -11.49
C ALA A 403 32.15 -12.46 -10.40
N ILE A 404 32.53 -13.31 -9.43
CA ILE A 404 31.67 -13.66 -8.28
C ILE A 404 31.38 -12.42 -7.44
N ILE A 405 32.37 -11.60 -7.13
CA ILE A 405 32.20 -10.37 -6.35
C ILE A 405 31.24 -9.42 -7.07
N VAL A 406 31.40 -9.24 -8.39
CA VAL A 406 30.56 -8.35 -9.20
C VAL A 406 29.09 -8.80 -9.18
N VAL A 407 28.84 -10.11 -9.40
CA VAL A 407 27.48 -10.66 -9.43
C VAL A 407 26.88 -10.66 -8.03
N ALA A 408 27.64 -11.00 -6.98
CA ALA A 408 27.17 -10.96 -5.61
C ALA A 408 26.76 -9.57 -5.16
N LEU A 409 27.58 -8.54 -5.44
CA LEU A 409 27.24 -7.14 -5.11
C LEU A 409 26.01 -6.66 -5.87
N ALA A 410 25.88 -7.00 -7.15
CA ALA A 410 24.69 -6.66 -7.92
C ALA A 410 23.43 -7.37 -7.40
N GLY A 411 23.55 -8.61 -6.95
CA GLY A 411 22.48 -9.38 -6.32
C GLY A 411 22.04 -8.77 -4.99
N ILE A 412 22.99 -8.50 -4.08
CA ILE A 412 22.73 -7.86 -2.77
C ILE A 412 22.07 -6.49 -2.97
N ALA A 413 22.57 -5.69 -3.92
CA ALA A 413 21.98 -4.41 -4.26
C ALA A 413 20.53 -4.56 -4.77
N GLY A 414 20.21 -5.61 -5.52
CA GLY A 414 18.85 -5.92 -5.96
C GLY A 414 17.88 -6.24 -4.82
N TYR A 415 18.36 -6.83 -3.72
CA TYR A 415 17.52 -7.11 -2.55
C TYR A 415 17.15 -5.88 -1.71
N THR A 416 17.82 -4.75 -1.92
CA THR A 416 17.45 -3.51 -1.23
C THR A 416 16.21 -2.84 -1.82
N LEU A 417 15.74 -3.31 -2.97
CA LEU A 417 14.53 -2.79 -3.62
C LEU A 417 13.29 -3.24 -2.85
N PRO A 418 12.41 -2.30 -2.43
CA PRO A 418 11.30 -2.66 -1.57
C PRO A 418 10.18 -3.40 -2.30
N ASN A 419 10.02 -3.17 -3.60
CA ASN A 419 8.98 -3.81 -4.39
C ASN A 419 9.55 -5.00 -5.17
N GLN A 420 8.99 -6.21 -4.93
CA GLN A 420 9.45 -7.44 -5.54
C GLN A 420 9.30 -7.46 -7.08
N GLU A 421 8.19 -6.91 -7.59
CA GLU A 421 7.93 -6.86 -9.02
C GLU A 421 8.92 -5.93 -9.75
N LEU A 422 9.24 -4.80 -9.13
CA LEU A 422 10.29 -3.92 -9.64
C LEU A 422 11.65 -4.63 -9.64
N SER A 423 11.97 -5.39 -8.57
CA SER A 423 13.20 -6.18 -8.50
C SER A 423 13.26 -7.22 -9.61
N ASN A 424 12.16 -7.93 -9.90
CA ASN A 424 12.07 -8.91 -10.99
C ASN A 424 12.31 -8.25 -12.36
N ALA A 425 11.71 -7.09 -12.61
CA ALA A 425 11.94 -6.32 -13.85
C ALA A 425 13.40 -5.88 -13.98
N VAL A 426 14.03 -5.41 -12.91
CA VAL A 426 15.46 -5.02 -12.88
C VAL A 426 16.39 -6.20 -13.20
N ARG A 427 16.05 -7.41 -12.76
CA ARG A 427 16.82 -8.63 -13.09
C ARG A 427 16.86 -8.89 -14.59
N LEU A 428 15.71 -8.80 -15.27
CA LEU A 428 15.65 -8.97 -16.72
C LEU A 428 16.39 -7.87 -17.47
N LEU A 429 16.24 -6.61 -17.03
CA LEU A 429 16.96 -5.47 -17.62
C LEU A 429 18.48 -5.58 -17.42
N ARG A 430 18.93 -6.12 -16.28
CA ARG A 430 20.35 -6.39 -16.03
C ARG A 430 20.95 -7.37 -17.03
N LEU A 431 20.24 -8.47 -17.34
CA LEU A 431 20.69 -9.42 -18.38
C LEU A 431 20.80 -8.73 -19.74
N ALA A 432 19.81 -7.92 -20.11
CA ALA A 432 19.85 -7.17 -21.37
C ALA A 432 21.02 -6.18 -21.43
N LEU A 433 21.32 -5.49 -20.32
CA LEU A 433 22.46 -4.57 -20.24
C LEU A 433 23.80 -5.32 -20.38
N VAL A 434 23.95 -6.50 -19.77
CA VAL A 434 25.17 -7.32 -19.90
C VAL A 434 25.35 -7.77 -21.35
N LEU A 435 24.29 -8.16 -22.05
CA LEU A 435 24.34 -8.48 -23.48
C LEU A 435 24.74 -7.27 -24.33
N ALA A 436 24.15 -6.11 -24.08
CA ALA A 436 24.51 -4.86 -24.77
C ALA A 436 25.98 -4.47 -24.53
N ALA A 437 26.46 -4.65 -23.28
CA ALA A 437 27.86 -4.42 -22.93
C ALA A 437 28.82 -5.38 -23.64
N ALA A 438 28.41 -6.64 -23.80
CA ALA A 438 29.20 -7.65 -24.51
C ALA A 438 29.33 -7.36 -26.00
N LEU A 439 28.32 -6.72 -26.61
CA LEU A 439 28.30 -6.39 -28.03
C LEU A 439 29.04 -5.08 -28.35
N ALA A 440 28.88 -4.04 -27.53
CA ALA A 440 29.33 -2.70 -27.85
C ALA A 440 30.00 -1.94 -26.68
N GLY A 441 30.42 -2.65 -25.63
CA GLY A 441 31.13 -2.05 -24.50
C GLY A 441 30.31 -0.96 -23.79
N LEU A 442 30.95 0.15 -23.42
CA LEU A 442 30.30 1.30 -22.78
C LEU A 442 29.23 1.95 -23.65
N PHE A 443 29.44 2.00 -24.97
CA PHE A 443 28.43 2.50 -25.88
C PHE A 443 27.15 1.67 -25.83
N GLY A 444 27.27 0.34 -25.77
CA GLY A 444 26.12 -0.57 -25.62
C GLY A 444 25.35 -0.34 -24.33
N ILE A 445 26.06 -0.10 -23.22
CA ILE A 445 25.44 0.25 -21.93
C ILE A 445 24.65 1.56 -22.04
N LEU A 446 25.27 2.61 -22.59
CA LEU A 446 24.64 3.93 -22.72
C LEU A 446 23.41 3.88 -23.63
N ALA A 447 23.52 3.19 -24.77
CA ALA A 447 22.40 3.01 -25.70
C ALA A 447 21.24 2.26 -25.03
N MET A 448 21.53 1.16 -24.33
CA MET A 448 20.50 0.37 -23.63
C MET A 448 19.87 1.12 -22.46
N LEU A 449 20.65 1.88 -21.67
CA LEU A 449 20.12 2.76 -20.63
C LEU A 449 19.22 3.84 -21.23
N GLY A 450 19.61 4.43 -22.36
CA GLY A 450 18.77 5.38 -23.09
C GLY A 450 17.43 4.77 -23.50
N LEU A 451 17.43 3.53 -24.02
CA LEU A 451 16.21 2.79 -24.35
C LEU A 451 15.35 2.49 -23.12
N VAL A 452 15.98 2.10 -22.01
CA VAL A 452 15.26 1.85 -20.74
C VAL A 452 14.62 3.14 -20.22
N ILE A 453 15.33 4.25 -20.19
CA ILE A 453 14.78 5.55 -19.77
C ILE A 453 13.65 5.99 -20.70
N TRP A 454 13.86 5.90 -22.01
CA TRP A 454 12.80 6.20 -22.98
C TRP A 454 11.56 5.34 -22.74
N TYR A 455 11.73 4.03 -22.56
CA TYR A 455 10.64 3.10 -22.24
C TYR A 455 9.91 3.50 -20.96
N LEU A 456 10.62 3.80 -19.87
CA LEU A 456 10.07 4.27 -18.59
C LEU A 456 9.23 5.54 -18.75
N CYS A 457 9.71 6.49 -19.56
CA CYS A 457 9.00 7.74 -19.83
C CYS A 457 7.74 7.54 -20.69
N THR A 458 7.61 6.42 -21.41
CA THR A 458 6.42 6.13 -22.20
C THR A 458 5.30 5.43 -21.42
N ILE A 459 5.59 4.95 -20.22
CA ILE A 459 4.59 4.30 -19.36
C ILE A 459 3.73 5.36 -18.68
N ASP A 460 2.42 5.18 -18.76
CA ASP A 460 1.40 5.98 -18.11
C ASP A 460 0.53 5.06 -17.23
N SER A 461 0.43 5.37 -15.95
CA SER A 461 -0.44 4.69 -15.01
C SER A 461 -1.66 5.56 -14.74
N ASP A 462 -2.77 5.25 -15.41
CA ASP A 462 -4.07 5.93 -15.30
C ASP A 462 -4.01 7.48 -15.40
N GLY A 463 -3.27 7.99 -16.41
CA GLY A 463 -3.15 9.42 -16.67
C GLY A 463 -2.03 10.11 -15.87
N VAL A 464 -1.22 9.35 -15.14
CA VAL A 464 -0.04 9.83 -14.42
C VAL A 464 1.21 9.23 -15.02
N ALA A 465 2.19 10.06 -15.35
CA ALA A 465 3.47 9.57 -15.83
C ALA A 465 4.13 8.65 -14.80
N TYR A 466 4.52 7.44 -15.21
CA TYR A 466 5.13 6.45 -14.31
C TYR A 466 6.38 6.98 -13.62
N MET A 467 7.19 7.76 -14.33
CA MET A 467 8.41 8.39 -13.82
C MET A 467 8.15 9.70 -13.06
N ALA A 468 6.91 10.06 -12.75
CA ALA A 468 6.64 11.20 -11.88
C ALA A 468 7.23 10.94 -10.47
N PRO A 469 7.84 11.96 -9.84
CA PRO A 469 8.01 13.36 -10.28
C PRO A 469 9.32 13.65 -11.02
N PHE A 470 10.05 12.65 -11.53
CA PHE A 470 11.32 12.85 -12.27
C PHE A 470 11.08 13.47 -13.65
N VAL A 471 9.92 13.18 -14.24
CA VAL A 471 9.45 13.72 -15.50
C VAL A 471 8.15 14.47 -15.21
N ASP A 472 7.94 15.60 -15.85
CA ASP A 472 6.70 16.39 -15.77
C ASP A 472 6.43 17.03 -14.40
N SER A 473 7.46 17.40 -13.65
CA SER A 473 7.30 18.07 -12.35
C SER A 473 8.18 19.31 -12.19
N GLU A 474 7.74 20.23 -11.34
CA GLU A 474 8.53 21.37 -10.91
C GLU A 474 9.78 20.90 -10.12
N ARG A 475 10.92 21.61 -10.30
CA ARG A 475 12.21 21.28 -9.65
C ARG A 475 12.14 20.95 -8.15
N PRO A 476 11.30 21.60 -7.32
CA PRO A 476 11.18 21.27 -5.90
C PRO A 476 10.67 19.84 -5.63
N ALA A 477 9.95 19.22 -6.58
CA ALA A 477 9.40 17.88 -6.40
C ALA A 477 10.46 16.77 -6.48
N LEU A 478 11.52 16.94 -7.30
CA LEU A 478 12.65 16.00 -7.39
C LEU A 478 13.35 15.82 -6.04
N TRP A 479 13.69 16.92 -5.38
CA TRP A 479 14.34 16.87 -4.07
C TRP A 479 13.44 16.26 -2.99
N ARG A 480 12.12 16.43 -3.08
CA ARG A 480 11.15 15.78 -2.19
C ARG A 480 11.05 14.27 -2.38
N THR A 481 11.48 13.77 -3.53
CA THR A 481 11.51 12.32 -3.80
C THR A 481 12.74 11.67 -3.21
N LEU A 482 13.90 12.32 -3.33
CA LEU A 482 15.18 11.80 -2.83
C LEU A 482 15.40 12.12 -1.35
N LEU A 483 14.92 13.30 -0.90
CA LEU A 483 15.12 13.76 0.47
C LEU A 483 13.79 13.93 1.17
N ARG A 484 13.64 13.27 2.30
CA ARG A 484 12.48 13.43 3.15
C ARG A 484 12.55 14.74 3.92
N ARG A 485 11.43 15.46 4.01
CA ARG A 485 11.29 16.63 4.86
C ARG A 485 10.72 16.25 6.22
N PRO A 486 11.00 17.01 7.28
CA PRO A 486 10.27 16.87 8.53
C PRO A 486 8.75 16.95 8.31
N GLN A 487 7.98 16.16 9.04
CA GLN A 487 6.51 16.12 8.87
C GLN A 487 5.82 17.51 8.95
N PRO A 488 6.21 18.43 9.84
CA PRO A 488 5.59 19.76 9.89
C PRO A 488 5.75 20.59 8.60
N ASP A 489 6.77 20.29 7.79
CA ASP A 489 7.05 21.00 6.54
C ASP A 489 6.36 20.36 5.34
N ASN A 490 5.73 19.19 5.52
CA ASN A 490 5.04 18.45 4.48
C ASN A 490 3.57 18.89 4.35
N LYS A 491 3.35 20.14 3.94
CA LYS A 491 2.02 20.78 3.92
C LYS A 491 1.18 20.42 2.69
N PHE A 492 1.77 19.90 1.64
CA PHE A 492 1.09 19.63 0.37
C PHE A 492 1.19 18.15 -0.01
N ARG A 493 0.12 17.64 -0.63
CA ARG A 493 0.11 16.32 -1.25
C ARG A 493 0.98 16.30 -2.50
N PRO A 494 1.45 15.12 -2.92
CA PRO A 494 2.17 14.97 -4.16
C PRO A 494 1.33 15.47 -5.34
N PRO A 495 1.84 16.42 -6.15
CA PRO A 495 1.05 17.01 -7.24
C PRO A 495 0.77 16.02 -8.36
N GLU A 496 1.61 14.98 -8.49
CA GLU A 496 1.54 13.95 -9.53
C GLU A 496 0.22 13.15 -9.49
N TYR A 497 -0.40 13.00 -8.34
CA TYR A 497 -1.66 12.23 -8.23
C TYR A 497 -2.91 13.03 -8.62
N GLY A 498 -2.78 14.32 -8.92
CA GLY A 498 -3.91 15.14 -9.34
C GLY A 498 -5.01 15.27 -8.27
N SER A 499 -4.63 15.20 -6.98
CA SER A 499 -5.59 15.27 -5.89
C SER A 499 -6.35 16.60 -5.89
N GLU A 500 -7.69 16.54 -5.74
CA GLU A 500 -8.55 17.75 -5.68
C GLU A 500 -8.12 18.68 -4.55
N ASN A 501 -7.92 18.15 -3.37
CA ASN A 501 -7.40 18.90 -2.24
C ASN A 501 -5.88 18.71 -2.14
N ARG A 502 -5.11 19.69 -2.60
CA ARG A 502 -3.65 19.67 -2.56
C ARG A 502 -3.08 19.91 -1.15
N ARG A 503 -3.85 20.38 -0.20
CA ARG A 503 -3.36 20.74 1.13
C ARG A 503 -3.48 19.56 2.09
N ARG A 504 -2.35 19.10 2.64
CA ARG A 504 -2.28 17.96 3.58
C ARG A 504 -2.46 18.42 5.04
N GLN A 505 -1.93 19.60 5.38
CA GLN A 505 -1.95 20.17 6.73
C GLN A 505 -2.33 21.66 6.67
N ARG A 506 -2.92 22.14 7.75
CA ARG A 506 -3.26 23.56 7.93
C ARG A 506 -2.04 24.44 8.17
#